data_92e274d8fb4b372f96a2a9ae49b71a13
#
_entry.id   92e274d8fb4b372f96a2a9ae49b71a13
#
_cell.length_a   1.000
_cell.length_b   1.000
_cell.length_c   1.000
_cell.angle_alpha   90.00
_cell.angle_beta   90.00
_cell.angle_gamma   90.00
#
_symmetry.space_group_name_H-M   'P 1'
#
loop_
_entity.id
_entity.type
_entity.pdbx_description
1 polymer ?
#
loop_
_entity_poly.entity_id
_entity_poly.type
_entity_poly.pdbx_seq_one_letter_code
_entity_poly.pdbx_strand_id
1 'polypeptide(L)'
;MGDDSTRIDRLQRASLALVIVLAAAGFTVGAVAGADQLAVLTPTPHSVEADPGEEFTVDITMVTDGGYGGEGVDSVDFVAQYHPEYLEITSIEPGPWLQQGEETTVRSDETLAHENGTAVLEQWRDPVAGGATGNERLVTLTVEVAADAPAGETAIDVTETSVGLEQSYPLQVHGQDVSVSIDDGDESLESFEHPDPDELEATEASDTDENGGEPPTDEPDGSPFGPGAFVLIATVFVGLVVVFLSTRGSR
;
A
#
# COMPACT_ATOMS: atom_id res chain seq x y z
N MET A 1 -60.67 -51.78 20.63
CA MET A 1 -59.51 -51.17 21.35
C MET A 1 -58.29 -51.18 20.42
N GLY A 2 -58.34 -50.46 19.31
CA GLY A 2 -57.36 -50.56 18.26
C GLY A 2 -57.18 -49.29 17.38
N ASP A 3 -57.90 -48.22 17.73
CA ASP A 3 -57.92 -47.04 16.82
C ASP A 3 -57.07 -45.80 17.28
N ASP A 4 -56.64 -45.79 18.54
CA ASP A 4 -55.89 -44.66 19.10
C ASP A 4 -54.42 -44.71 18.77
N SER A 5 -53.76 -45.83 18.61
CA SER A 5 -52.37 -45.98 18.30
C SER A 5 -52.01 -45.44 16.87
N THR A 6 -52.96 -45.70 15.94
CA THR A 6 -52.80 -45.25 14.54
C THR A 6 -52.98 -43.74 14.38
N ARG A 7 -53.76 -43.10 15.25
CA ARG A 7 -53.90 -41.63 15.25
C ARG A 7 -52.70 -40.96 15.84
N ILE A 8 -52.08 -41.45 16.88
CA ILE A 8 -50.88 -40.92 17.50
C ILE A 8 -49.69 -41.00 16.55
N ASP A 9 -49.54 -42.13 15.85
CA ASP A 9 -48.48 -42.30 14.85
C ASP A 9 -48.57 -41.31 13.65
N ARG A 10 -49.81 -41.04 13.21
CA ARG A 10 -50.02 -40.04 12.12
C ARG A 10 -49.75 -38.63 12.59
N LEU A 11 -50.12 -38.26 13.82
CA LEU A 11 -49.84 -36.95 14.40
C LEU A 11 -48.33 -36.74 14.64
N GLN A 12 -47.62 -37.79 15.11
CA GLN A 12 -46.16 -37.70 15.29
C GLN A 12 -45.42 -37.57 13.95
N ARG A 13 -45.82 -38.29 12.90
CA ARG A 13 -45.23 -38.18 11.58
C ARG A 13 -45.53 -36.84 10.92
N ALA A 14 -46.74 -36.29 11.11
CA ALA A 14 -47.09 -34.95 10.64
C ALA A 14 -46.30 -33.83 11.37
N SER A 15 -46.11 -33.98 12.69
CA SER A 15 -45.31 -33.04 13.47
C SER A 15 -43.84 -33.10 13.11
N LEU A 16 -43.26 -34.27 12.86
CA LEU A 16 -41.89 -34.44 12.43
C LEU A 16 -41.64 -33.85 11.03
N ALA A 17 -42.60 -34.06 10.10
CA ALA A 17 -42.52 -33.48 8.76
C ALA A 17 -42.63 -31.95 8.80
N LEU A 18 -43.46 -31.37 9.67
CA LEU A 18 -43.58 -29.92 9.83
C LEU A 18 -42.31 -29.31 10.40
N VAL A 19 -41.66 -29.96 11.37
CA VAL A 19 -40.37 -29.47 11.92
C VAL A 19 -39.26 -29.51 10.89
N ILE A 20 -39.20 -30.54 10.04
CA ILE A 20 -38.19 -30.63 8.97
C ILE A 20 -38.44 -29.56 7.91
N VAL A 21 -39.68 -29.24 7.54
CA VAL A 21 -40.01 -28.18 6.57
C VAL A 21 -39.70 -26.79 7.15
N LEU A 22 -39.95 -26.56 8.44
CA LEU A 22 -39.55 -25.31 9.11
C LEU A 22 -38.04 -25.17 9.25
N ALA A 23 -37.31 -26.25 9.48
CA ALA A 23 -35.85 -26.24 9.52
C ALA A 23 -35.23 -26.00 8.13
N ALA A 24 -35.86 -26.47 7.04
CA ALA A 24 -35.41 -26.23 5.69
C ALA A 24 -35.74 -24.80 5.17
N ALA A 25 -36.75 -24.13 5.72
CA ALA A 25 -37.09 -22.74 5.38
C ALA A 25 -36.26 -21.70 6.13
N GLY A 26 -35.51 -22.11 7.17
CA GLY A 26 -34.75 -21.23 8.05
C GLY A 26 -33.30 -20.93 7.61
N PHE A 27 -32.79 -21.50 6.52
CA PHE A 27 -31.43 -21.29 6.03
C PHE A 27 -31.36 -20.64 4.66
N THR A 28 -32.22 -19.68 4.37
CA THR A 28 -31.81 -18.59 3.52
C THR A 28 -31.11 -17.58 4.42
N VAL A 29 -29.90 -17.91 4.88
CA VAL A 29 -28.92 -16.88 5.19
C VAL A 29 -28.70 -16.20 3.85
N GLY A 30 -29.46 -15.14 3.61
CA GLY A 30 -29.09 -14.18 2.61
C GLY A 30 -27.66 -13.79 3.00
N ALA A 31 -26.68 -14.21 2.22
CA ALA A 31 -25.43 -13.51 2.18
C ALA A 31 -25.83 -12.07 1.86
N VAL A 32 -25.94 -11.24 2.90
CA VAL A 32 -25.80 -9.81 2.76
C VAL A 32 -24.33 -9.69 2.37
N ALA A 33 -24.07 -9.80 1.07
CA ALA A 33 -22.88 -9.22 0.48
C ALA A 33 -23.05 -7.70 0.58
N GLY A 34 -22.95 -7.16 1.79
CA GLY A 34 -22.34 -5.89 1.98
C GLY A 34 -20.87 -6.21 1.70
N ALA A 35 -20.44 -6.07 0.45
CA ALA A 35 -19.04 -5.93 0.16
C ALA A 35 -18.64 -4.66 0.91
N ASP A 36 -18.06 -4.82 2.09
CA ASP A 36 -17.36 -3.74 2.74
C ASP A 36 -16.30 -3.33 1.72
N GLN A 37 -16.38 -2.10 1.26
CA GLN A 37 -15.41 -1.49 0.33
C GLN A 37 -14.12 -1.29 1.11
N LEU A 38 -13.36 -2.36 1.23
CA LEU A 38 -12.22 -2.49 2.11
C LEU A 38 -11.05 -3.10 1.34
N ALA A 39 -9.89 -2.51 1.51
CA ALA A 39 -8.61 -3.12 1.15
C ALA A 39 -7.90 -3.61 2.41
N VAL A 40 -7.41 -4.84 2.39
CA VAL A 40 -6.65 -5.44 3.49
C VAL A 40 -5.21 -5.61 3.08
N LEU A 41 -4.29 -5.04 3.86
CA LEU A 41 -2.85 -5.21 3.70
C LEU A 41 -2.34 -6.22 4.74
N THR A 42 -1.63 -7.23 4.25
CA THR A 42 -1.09 -8.29 5.10
C THR A 42 0.41 -8.46 4.84
N PRO A 43 1.28 -8.20 5.84
CA PRO A 43 2.71 -8.43 5.72
C PRO A 43 3.07 -9.92 5.81
N THR A 44 4.15 -10.31 5.14
CA THR A 44 4.76 -11.64 5.24
C THR A 44 6.28 -11.51 5.19
N PRO A 45 6.99 -11.82 6.27
CA PRO A 45 6.47 -12.19 7.60
C PRO A 45 5.79 -11.00 8.31
N HIS A 46 4.87 -11.27 9.24
CA HIS A 46 4.24 -10.26 10.10
C HIS A 46 5.02 -10.00 11.39
N SER A 47 6.02 -10.81 11.68
CA SER A 47 6.95 -10.67 12.79
C SER A 47 8.33 -11.09 12.34
N VAL A 48 9.34 -10.30 12.66
CA VAL A 48 10.75 -10.50 12.32
C VAL A 48 11.57 -10.44 13.60
N GLU A 49 12.53 -11.33 13.73
CA GLU A 49 13.62 -11.28 14.73
C GLU A 49 14.90 -10.96 13.93
N ALA A 50 15.61 -9.88 14.29
CA ALA A 50 16.80 -9.45 13.57
C ALA A 50 17.82 -8.81 14.51
N ASP A 51 19.11 -9.03 14.22
CA ASP A 51 20.23 -8.44 14.97
C ASP A 51 20.54 -7.01 14.45
N PRO A 52 21.15 -6.13 15.25
CA PRO A 52 21.65 -4.83 14.77
C PRO A 52 22.60 -4.98 13.57
N GLY A 53 22.34 -4.24 12.50
CA GLY A 53 23.03 -4.30 11.21
C GLY A 53 22.59 -5.44 10.31
N GLU A 54 21.56 -6.19 10.66
CA GLU A 54 20.95 -7.22 9.80
C GLU A 54 19.92 -6.62 8.83
N GLU A 55 19.89 -7.16 7.62
CA GLU A 55 18.90 -6.82 6.58
C GLU A 55 17.86 -7.93 6.45
N PHE A 56 16.60 -7.54 6.31
CA PHE A 56 15.50 -8.47 6.05
C PHE A 56 14.51 -7.91 5.01
N THR A 57 13.64 -8.76 4.50
CA THR A 57 12.60 -8.36 3.54
C THR A 57 11.20 -8.69 4.05
N VAL A 58 10.24 -7.82 3.69
CA VAL A 58 8.82 -8.02 3.99
C VAL A 58 8.01 -7.81 2.72
N ASP A 59 7.22 -8.81 2.33
CA ASP A 59 6.22 -8.70 1.28
C ASP A 59 4.90 -8.22 1.87
N ILE A 60 4.31 -7.18 1.29
CA ILE A 60 2.96 -6.72 1.63
C ILE A 60 2.00 -7.19 0.53
N THR A 61 1.06 -8.04 0.91
CA THR A 61 -0.03 -8.50 0.05
C THR A 61 -1.27 -7.66 0.27
N MET A 62 -1.92 -7.22 -0.82
CA MET A 62 -3.21 -6.54 -0.74
C MET A 62 -4.33 -7.44 -1.25
N VAL A 63 -5.46 -7.41 -0.54
CA VAL A 63 -6.70 -8.11 -0.91
C VAL A 63 -7.84 -7.10 -0.94
N THR A 64 -8.53 -7.00 -2.08
CA THR A 64 -9.79 -6.25 -2.19
C THR A 64 -10.64 -6.74 -3.36
N ASP A 65 -11.95 -6.66 -3.19
CA ASP A 65 -12.94 -6.88 -4.25
C ASP A 65 -13.29 -5.56 -5.00
N GLY A 66 -12.59 -4.46 -4.65
CA GLY A 66 -12.80 -3.13 -5.23
C GLY A 66 -13.99 -2.38 -4.64
N GLY A 67 -14.46 -1.38 -5.39
CA GLY A 67 -15.56 -0.51 -5.03
C GLY A 67 -16.95 -1.07 -5.35
N TYR A 68 -17.97 -0.24 -5.08
CA TYR A 68 -19.36 -0.60 -5.35
C TYR A 68 -19.60 -0.83 -6.84
N GLY A 69 -20.29 -1.94 -7.17
CA GLY A 69 -20.60 -2.29 -8.57
C GLY A 69 -19.45 -2.97 -9.32
N GLY A 70 -18.38 -3.34 -8.65
CA GLY A 70 -17.21 -4.01 -9.24
C GLY A 70 -16.19 -3.04 -9.81
N GLU A 71 -16.21 -1.79 -9.37
CA GLU A 71 -15.19 -0.80 -9.71
C GLU A 71 -13.82 -1.24 -9.14
N GLY A 72 -12.82 -1.32 -10.02
CA GLY A 72 -11.48 -1.73 -9.60
C GLY A 72 -10.64 -0.56 -9.06
N VAL A 73 -9.53 -0.91 -8.44
CA VAL A 73 -8.53 0.03 -7.93
C VAL A 73 -7.71 0.56 -9.10
N ASP A 74 -7.54 1.87 -9.18
CA ASP A 74 -6.73 2.54 -10.20
C ASP A 74 -5.38 3.04 -9.67
N SER A 75 -5.30 3.34 -8.38
CA SER A 75 -4.10 3.85 -7.72
C SER A 75 -3.95 3.35 -6.29
N VAL A 76 -2.72 3.30 -5.82
CA VAL A 76 -2.36 3.00 -4.44
C VAL A 76 -1.19 3.90 -4.05
N ASP A 77 -1.36 4.64 -2.95
CA ASP A 77 -0.28 5.37 -2.29
C ASP A 77 0.08 4.59 -1.03
N PHE A 78 1.02 3.66 -1.18
CA PHE A 78 1.48 2.83 -0.08
C PHE A 78 2.44 3.62 0.80
N VAL A 79 2.19 3.63 2.11
CA VAL A 79 3.00 4.32 3.11
C VAL A 79 3.47 3.33 4.15
N ALA A 80 4.79 3.28 4.40
CA ALA A 80 5.40 2.54 5.49
C ALA A 80 6.09 3.51 6.45
N GLN A 81 5.70 3.50 7.73
CA GLN A 81 6.25 4.35 8.77
C GLN A 81 7.02 3.52 9.80
N TYR A 82 8.20 3.99 10.22
CA TYR A 82 9.10 3.28 11.11
C TYR A 82 9.95 4.27 11.93
N HIS A 83 10.55 3.80 13.03
CA HIS A 83 11.45 4.65 13.82
C HIS A 83 12.83 4.73 13.15
N PRO A 84 13.29 5.93 12.68
CA PRO A 84 14.52 6.04 11.88
C PRO A 84 15.82 5.78 12.65
N GLU A 85 15.81 5.82 13.99
CA GLU A 85 16.97 5.44 14.79
C GLU A 85 17.13 3.92 14.95
N TYR A 86 16.07 3.13 14.64
CA TYR A 86 16.11 1.68 14.84
C TYR A 86 16.08 0.90 13.53
N LEU A 87 15.35 1.42 12.54
CA LEU A 87 15.16 0.77 11.23
C LEU A 87 15.43 1.75 10.10
N GLU A 88 15.87 1.22 8.96
CA GLU A 88 15.95 1.94 7.69
C GLU A 88 15.32 1.10 6.58
N ILE A 89 14.33 1.64 5.85
CA ILE A 89 13.85 1.04 4.61
C ILE A 89 14.80 1.48 3.50
N THR A 90 15.63 0.55 3.05
CA THR A 90 16.67 0.79 2.03
C THR A 90 16.16 0.64 0.60
N SER A 91 15.04 -0.10 0.41
CA SER A 91 14.40 -0.28 -0.89
C SER A 91 12.91 -0.57 -0.73
N ILE A 92 12.13 -0.07 -1.70
CA ILE A 92 10.70 -0.34 -1.84
C ILE A 92 10.43 -0.77 -3.30
N GLU A 93 10.11 -2.04 -3.52
CA GLU A 93 9.92 -2.59 -4.86
C GLU A 93 8.44 -2.84 -5.16
N PRO A 94 7.88 -2.27 -6.26
CA PRO A 94 6.48 -2.48 -6.63
C PRO A 94 6.20 -3.96 -6.97
N GLY A 95 5.10 -4.48 -6.44
CA GLY A 95 4.57 -5.79 -6.78
C GLY A 95 3.64 -5.75 -8.00
N PRO A 96 3.17 -6.92 -8.49
CA PRO A 96 2.32 -7.00 -9.66
C PRO A 96 0.82 -6.71 -9.39
N TRP A 97 0.46 -6.26 -8.20
CA TRP A 97 -0.95 -6.15 -7.80
C TRP A 97 -1.80 -5.30 -8.76
N LEU A 98 -1.33 -4.10 -9.12
CA LEU A 98 -2.04 -3.22 -10.07
C LEU A 98 -1.99 -3.69 -11.54
N GLN A 99 -1.24 -4.75 -11.85
CA GLN A 99 -1.22 -5.37 -13.18
C GLN A 99 -2.37 -6.37 -13.40
N GLN A 100 -3.17 -6.66 -12.37
CA GLN A 100 -4.34 -7.52 -12.47
C GLN A 100 -5.46 -6.85 -13.26
N GLY A 101 -6.38 -7.64 -13.82
CA GLY A 101 -7.50 -7.15 -14.63
C GLY A 101 -7.13 -6.94 -16.09
N GLU A 102 -7.64 -5.87 -16.73
CA GLU A 102 -7.37 -5.54 -18.14
C GLU A 102 -5.93 -5.01 -18.32
N GLU A 103 -5.35 -5.25 -19.49
CA GLU A 103 -3.98 -4.79 -19.80
C GLU A 103 -3.86 -3.27 -19.71
N THR A 104 -2.82 -2.83 -18.98
CA THR A 104 -2.48 -1.42 -18.78
C THR A 104 -0.98 -1.27 -18.53
N THR A 105 -0.49 -0.04 -18.52
CA THR A 105 0.82 0.30 -18.00
C THR A 105 0.66 0.73 -16.55
N VAL A 106 1.32 0.05 -15.63
CA VAL A 106 1.45 0.52 -14.24
C VAL A 106 2.66 1.41 -14.16
N ARG A 107 2.46 2.62 -13.62
CA ARG A 107 3.52 3.58 -13.31
C ARG A 107 3.72 3.63 -11.82
N SER A 108 4.92 3.99 -11.38
CA SER A 108 5.25 4.15 -9.97
C SER A 108 6.25 5.27 -9.76
N ASP A 109 6.13 5.96 -8.63
CA ASP A 109 7.11 6.88 -8.07
C ASP A 109 7.43 6.45 -6.63
N GLU A 110 8.69 6.60 -6.21
CA GLU A 110 9.20 6.15 -4.91
C GLU A 110 9.81 7.32 -4.15
N THR A 111 9.52 7.40 -2.85
CA THR A 111 10.12 8.37 -1.94
C THR A 111 10.60 7.65 -0.68
N LEU A 112 11.92 7.69 -0.43
CA LEU A 112 12.53 7.18 0.80
C LEU A 112 12.97 8.39 1.65
N ALA A 113 12.19 8.72 2.67
CA ALA A 113 12.44 9.83 3.58
C ALA A 113 12.91 9.31 4.94
N HIS A 114 14.14 8.77 4.99
CA HIS A 114 14.66 8.08 6.17
C HIS A 114 14.65 8.95 7.43
N GLU A 115 15.08 10.22 7.36
CA GLU A 115 15.07 11.13 8.53
C GLU A 115 13.67 11.34 9.10
N ASN A 116 12.64 11.13 8.28
CA ASN A 116 11.22 11.23 8.64
C ASN A 116 10.63 9.87 9.05
N GLY A 117 11.42 8.80 8.97
CA GLY A 117 10.97 7.44 9.26
C GLY A 117 9.85 6.97 8.34
N THR A 118 9.84 7.39 7.06
CA THR A 118 8.75 7.11 6.14
C THR A 118 9.27 6.71 4.76
N ALA A 119 8.66 5.69 4.17
CA ALA A 119 8.84 5.30 2.77
C ALA A 119 7.48 5.28 2.07
N VAL A 120 7.40 5.87 0.87
CA VAL A 120 6.17 5.97 0.08
C VAL A 120 6.39 5.34 -1.29
N LEU A 121 5.41 4.58 -1.76
CA LEU A 121 5.33 4.07 -3.12
C LEU A 121 3.98 4.44 -3.72
N GLU A 122 3.97 5.40 -4.62
CA GLU A 122 2.79 5.77 -5.41
C GLU A 122 2.74 4.87 -6.65
N GLN A 123 1.62 4.22 -6.88
CA GLN A 123 1.38 3.40 -8.08
C GLN A 123 0.05 3.74 -8.72
N TRP A 124 0.01 3.82 -10.06
CA TRP A 124 -1.24 4.06 -10.79
C TRP A 124 -1.27 3.39 -12.15
N ARG A 125 -2.48 3.15 -12.64
CA ARG A 125 -2.76 2.54 -13.94
C ARG A 125 -2.95 3.62 -15.01
N ASP A 126 -2.26 3.50 -16.15
CA ASP A 126 -2.35 4.44 -17.26
C ASP A 126 -2.44 3.69 -18.62
N PRO A 127 -3.65 3.56 -19.23
CA PRO A 127 -4.97 3.98 -18.72
C PRO A 127 -5.48 3.12 -17.58
N VAL A 128 -6.50 3.59 -16.85
CA VAL A 128 -7.14 2.88 -15.73
C VAL A 128 -7.63 1.49 -16.10
N ALA A 129 -8.22 1.31 -17.32
CA ALA A 129 -8.66 0.03 -17.88
C ALA A 129 -9.54 -0.79 -16.91
N GLY A 130 -10.53 -0.12 -16.27
CA GLY A 130 -11.48 -0.75 -15.33
C GLY A 130 -10.92 -1.04 -13.94
N GLY A 131 -9.66 -0.69 -13.69
CA GLY A 131 -9.00 -0.92 -12.41
C GLY A 131 -8.64 -2.40 -12.14
N ALA A 132 -8.06 -2.66 -10.99
CA ALA A 132 -7.65 -3.98 -10.53
C ALA A 132 -8.44 -4.43 -9.29
N THR A 133 -8.64 -5.74 -9.12
CA THR A 133 -9.19 -6.37 -7.92
C THR A 133 -8.49 -7.71 -7.71
N GLY A 134 -8.50 -8.24 -6.50
CA GLY A 134 -7.97 -9.57 -6.22
C GLY A 134 -7.04 -9.64 -5.02
N ASN A 135 -6.12 -10.59 -5.07
CA ASN A 135 -5.17 -10.92 -4.02
C ASN A 135 -3.80 -11.18 -4.65
N GLU A 136 -2.84 -10.29 -4.42
CA GLU A 136 -1.48 -10.41 -4.93
C GLU A 136 -0.54 -9.53 -4.09
N ARG A 137 0.77 -9.67 -4.28
CA ARG A 137 1.77 -8.81 -3.67
C ARG A 137 1.67 -7.39 -4.23
N LEU A 138 1.55 -6.41 -3.32
CA LEU A 138 1.53 -4.99 -3.63
C LEU A 138 2.95 -4.42 -3.67
N VAL A 139 3.77 -4.75 -2.67
CA VAL A 139 5.12 -4.20 -2.50
C VAL A 139 6.02 -5.18 -1.75
N THR A 140 7.33 -5.10 -1.99
CA THR A 140 8.38 -5.70 -1.16
C THR A 140 9.21 -4.58 -0.54
N LEU A 141 9.37 -4.60 0.78
CA LEU A 141 10.27 -3.73 1.53
C LEU A 141 11.57 -4.46 1.82
N THR A 142 12.71 -3.79 1.62
CA THR A 142 14.00 -4.19 2.18
C THR A 142 14.31 -3.26 3.34
N VAL A 143 14.61 -3.84 4.50
CA VAL A 143 14.77 -3.12 5.76
C VAL A 143 16.08 -3.52 6.40
N GLU A 144 16.86 -2.54 6.86
CA GLU A 144 18.08 -2.72 7.65
C GLU A 144 17.83 -2.29 9.09
N VAL A 145 18.27 -3.09 10.06
CA VAL A 145 18.29 -2.69 11.46
C VAL A 145 19.53 -1.83 11.72
N ALA A 146 19.35 -0.67 12.34
CA ALA A 146 20.47 0.21 12.64
C ALA A 146 21.54 -0.50 13.49
N ALA A 147 22.81 -0.31 13.16
CA ALA A 147 23.93 -1.03 13.80
C ALA A 147 24.08 -0.75 15.31
N ASP A 148 23.51 0.33 15.80
CA ASP A 148 23.49 0.78 17.20
C ASP A 148 22.08 0.75 17.81
N ALA A 149 21.13 0.12 17.14
CA ALA A 149 19.77 -0.07 17.67
C ALA A 149 19.79 -0.85 18.99
N PRO A 150 19.05 -0.41 20.01
CA PRO A 150 18.97 -1.14 21.26
C PRO A 150 18.12 -2.41 21.13
N ALA A 151 18.37 -3.41 21.99
CA ALA A 151 17.50 -4.57 22.11
C ALA A 151 16.08 -4.14 22.53
N GLY A 152 15.04 -4.64 21.83
CA GLY A 152 13.64 -4.30 22.10
C GLY A 152 12.71 -4.56 20.93
N GLU A 153 11.43 -4.22 21.11
CA GLU A 153 10.41 -4.34 20.08
C GLU A 153 10.08 -2.99 19.44
N THR A 154 10.05 -2.94 18.11
CA THR A 154 9.56 -1.83 17.29
C THR A 154 8.62 -2.35 16.20
N ALA A 155 8.06 -1.47 15.38
CA ALA A 155 7.14 -1.87 14.31
C ALA A 155 7.33 -1.03 13.04
N ILE A 156 6.89 -1.60 11.92
CA ILE A 156 6.65 -0.87 10.67
C ILE A 156 5.13 -0.78 10.50
N ASP A 157 4.58 0.44 10.53
CA ASP A 157 3.17 0.74 10.36
C ASP A 157 2.85 0.99 8.87
N VAL A 158 1.76 0.44 8.37
CA VAL A 158 1.29 0.61 6.99
C VAL A 158 -0.15 1.13 6.91
N THR A 159 -0.67 1.70 8.01
CA THR A 159 -2.08 2.10 8.12
C THR A 159 -2.40 3.40 7.38
N GLU A 160 -1.41 4.27 7.11
CA GLU A 160 -1.59 5.52 6.35
C GLU A 160 -1.69 5.31 4.83
N THR A 161 -1.64 4.05 4.37
CA THR A 161 -1.81 3.69 2.95
C THR A 161 -3.20 4.08 2.44
N SER A 162 -3.27 4.67 1.24
CA SER A 162 -4.51 4.99 0.54
C SER A 162 -4.70 4.13 -0.72
N VAL A 163 -5.97 3.82 -1.05
CA VAL A 163 -6.34 2.99 -2.21
C VAL A 163 -7.44 3.69 -2.99
N GLY A 164 -7.09 4.18 -4.18
CA GLY A 164 -7.95 4.96 -5.06
C GLY A 164 -8.81 4.11 -6.00
N LEU A 165 -9.98 4.65 -6.36
CA LEU A 165 -10.93 4.12 -7.35
C LEU A 165 -11.21 5.16 -8.42
N GLU A 166 -11.45 4.74 -9.66
CA GLU A 166 -11.62 5.64 -10.82
C GLU A 166 -12.69 6.73 -10.62
N GLN A 167 -13.82 6.40 -9.99
CA GLN A 167 -15.00 7.28 -9.92
C GLN A 167 -15.55 7.46 -8.50
N SER A 168 -15.13 6.61 -7.57
CA SER A 168 -15.63 6.56 -6.20
C SER A 168 -14.65 7.17 -5.21
N TYR A 169 -15.09 7.30 -3.95
CA TYR A 169 -14.18 7.65 -2.87
C TYR A 169 -13.18 6.53 -2.62
N PRO A 170 -11.96 6.85 -2.12
CA PRO A 170 -10.97 5.84 -1.75
C PRO A 170 -11.54 4.74 -0.85
N LEU A 171 -11.00 3.54 -0.97
CA LEU A 171 -11.37 2.42 -0.11
C LEU A 171 -10.88 2.66 1.31
N GLN A 172 -11.61 2.10 2.29
CA GLN A 172 -11.04 1.96 3.63
C GLN A 172 -9.91 0.93 3.59
N VAL A 173 -8.77 1.27 4.17
CA VAL A 173 -7.62 0.37 4.26
C VAL A 173 -7.51 -0.19 5.68
N HIS A 174 -7.26 -1.50 5.77
CA HIS A 174 -6.91 -2.21 7.00
C HIS A 174 -5.52 -2.78 6.84
N GLY A 175 -4.52 -2.09 7.39
CA GLY A 175 -3.14 -2.54 7.46
C GLY A 175 -2.88 -3.35 8.73
N GLN A 176 -2.00 -4.33 8.63
CA GLN A 176 -1.39 -5.00 9.79
C GLN A 176 0.06 -4.54 9.85
N ASP A 177 0.52 -4.16 11.04
CA ASP A 177 1.90 -3.77 11.29
C ASP A 177 2.84 -4.97 11.18
N VAL A 178 4.11 -4.68 10.88
CA VAL A 178 5.20 -5.65 11.00
C VAL A 178 5.87 -5.45 12.35
N SER A 179 5.79 -6.42 13.24
CA SER A 179 6.52 -6.41 14.51
C SER A 179 7.98 -6.80 14.29
N VAL A 180 8.91 -6.02 14.80
CA VAL A 180 10.36 -6.29 14.72
C VAL A 180 10.95 -6.38 16.12
N SER A 181 11.47 -7.56 16.46
CA SER A 181 12.24 -7.79 17.70
C SER A 181 13.73 -7.67 17.40
N ILE A 182 14.40 -6.72 18.01
CA ILE A 182 15.82 -6.45 17.84
C ILE A 182 16.60 -7.10 18.98
N ASP A 183 17.63 -7.93 18.66
CA ASP A 183 18.51 -8.62 19.60
C ASP A 183 17.72 -9.39 20.69
N ASP A 184 16.70 -10.16 20.30
CA ASP A 184 15.80 -10.92 21.18
C ASP A 184 15.14 -10.09 22.31
N GLY A 185 15.08 -8.77 22.16
CA GLY A 185 14.45 -7.88 23.13
C GLY A 185 12.92 -7.95 23.09
N ASP A 186 12.29 -7.85 24.28
CA ASP A 186 10.83 -7.92 24.48
C ASP A 186 10.23 -6.63 25.08
N GLU A 187 11.05 -5.61 25.36
CA GLU A 187 10.59 -4.29 25.82
C GLU A 187 10.27 -3.40 24.62
N SER A 188 9.10 -2.77 24.63
CA SER A 188 8.73 -1.81 23.57
C SER A 188 9.69 -0.62 23.57
N LEU A 189 10.26 -0.33 22.42
CA LEU A 189 11.12 0.84 22.21
C LEU A 189 10.27 2.12 22.08
N GLU A 190 10.93 3.27 22.11
CA GLU A 190 10.24 4.56 21.98
C GLU A 190 9.55 4.67 20.62
N SER A 191 8.37 5.31 20.59
CA SER A 191 7.66 5.62 19.36
C SER A 191 8.20 6.90 18.73
N PHE A 192 8.13 6.99 17.40
CA PHE A 192 8.49 8.17 16.63
C PHE A 192 7.22 8.89 16.15
N GLU A 193 7.21 10.23 16.15
CA GLU A 193 6.11 11.04 15.61
C GLU A 193 6.43 11.38 14.16
N HIS A 194 5.65 10.80 13.23
CA HIS A 194 5.86 10.98 11.80
C HIS A 194 5.21 12.27 11.28
N PRO A 195 5.86 12.99 10.36
CA PRO A 195 5.21 14.07 9.62
C PRO A 195 4.16 13.51 8.67
N ASP A 196 3.32 14.41 8.12
CA ASP A 196 2.36 14.05 7.08
C ASP A 196 3.08 13.51 5.83
N PRO A 197 2.72 12.33 5.32
CA PRO A 197 3.34 11.77 4.12
C PRO A 197 3.29 12.70 2.89
N ASP A 198 2.25 13.53 2.76
CA ASP A 198 2.08 14.47 1.65
C ASP A 198 3.11 15.65 1.69
N GLU A 199 3.78 15.86 2.82
CA GLU A 199 4.77 16.93 3.03
C GLU A 199 6.23 16.45 2.98
N LEU A 200 6.48 15.18 2.60
CA LEU A 200 7.81 14.59 2.63
C LEU A 200 8.72 15.13 1.52
N GLU A 201 9.94 15.47 1.90
CA GLU A 201 11.02 15.72 0.95
C GLU A 201 11.79 14.41 0.69
N ALA A 202 11.90 14.02 -0.58
CA ALA A 202 12.70 12.86 -0.97
C ALA A 202 14.15 13.06 -0.56
N THR A 203 14.69 12.12 0.19
CA THR A 203 16.13 12.08 0.43
C THR A 203 16.78 11.62 -0.88
N GLU A 204 17.39 12.56 -1.61
CA GLU A 204 18.21 12.23 -2.78
C GLU A 204 19.33 11.30 -2.30
N ALA A 205 19.33 10.06 -2.81
CA ALA A 205 20.45 9.16 -2.61
C ALA A 205 21.71 9.88 -3.07
N SER A 206 22.61 10.17 -2.14
CA SER A 206 23.90 10.79 -2.45
C SER A 206 24.66 9.80 -3.32
N ASP A 207 24.60 9.99 -4.63
CA ASP A 207 25.55 9.44 -5.57
C ASP A 207 26.92 10.01 -5.23
N THR A 208 27.58 9.37 -4.29
CA THR A 208 29.00 9.60 -4.02
C THR A 208 29.79 8.93 -5.12
N ASP A 209 29.71 9.46 -6.33
CA ASP A 209 30.73 9.25 -7.34
C ASP A 209 31.98 10.07 -6.96
N GLU A 210 32.67 9.60 -5.93
CA GLU A 210 34.06 10.00 -5.67
C GLU A 210 35.00 9.29 -6.66
N ASN A 211 34.89 9.66 -7.95
CA ASN A 211 35.90 9.34 -8.90
C ASN A 211 36.88 10.55 -9.02
N GLY A 212 37.71 10.73 -8.01
CA GLY A 212 38.87 11.57 -8.05
C GLY A 212 39.96 11.01 -8.97
N GLY A 213 39.74 11.11 -10.26
CA GLY A 213 40.73 10.86 -11.29
C GLY A 213 41.22 12.17 -11.84
N GLU A 214 42.34 12.67 -11.31
CA GLU A 214 43.09 13.80 -11.84
C GLU A 214 43.65 13.39 -13.23
N PRO A 215 43.29 14.11 -14.33
CA PRO A 215 43.91 13.87 -15.63
C PRO A 215 45.27 14.57 -15.72
N PRO A 216 46.28 13.96 -16.34
CA PRO A 216 47.62 14.58 -16.52
C PRO A 216 47.53 15.76 -17.45
N THR A 217 48.23 16.82 -17.04
CA THR A 217 48.55 18.05 -17.77
C THR A 217 49.40 17.73 -18.97
N ASP A 218 48.92 17.98 -20.19
CA ASP A 218 49.75 18.26 -21.34
C ASP A 218 49.08 19.36 -22.17
N GLU A 219 49.64 20.58 -22.10
CA GLU A 219 49.41 21.63 -23.10
C GLU A 219 50.16 21.30 -24.41
N PRO A 220 49.62 21.68 -25.60
CA PRO A 220 50.02 22.98 -26.13
C PRO A 220 48.95 23.73 -26.96
N ASP A 221 48.91 25.02 -26.71
CA ASP A 221 48.89 26.16 -27.66
C ASP A 221 47.91 26.18 -28.85
N GLY A 222 47.09 27.24 -28.94
CA GLY A 222 46.48 27.70 -30.19
C GLY A 222 45.04 28.24 -30.12
N SER A 223 44.82 29.44 -29.67
CA SER A 223 43.88 30.53 -30.05
C SER A 223 42.65 30.24 -30.95
N PRO A 224 41.74 31.24 -31.13
CA PRO A 224 40.71 31.78 -30.25
C PRO A 224 39.31 31.75 -30.94
N PHE A 225 38.24 31.41 -30.29
CA PHE A 225 36.89 31.87 -30.68
C PHE A 225 35.99 32.06 -29.46
N GLY A 226 35.24 33.16 -29.53
CA GLY A 226 34.60 33.89 -28.51
C GLY A 226 33.35 33.28 -27.81
N PRO A 227 32.67 34.06 -26.95
CA PRO A 227 31.77 33.60 -25.93
C PRO A 227 30.37 33.26 -26.50
N GLY A 228 29.98 32.01 -26.41
CA GLY A 228 28.64 31.53 -26.75
C GLY A 228 27.83 31.18 -25.52
N ALA A 229 26.82 31.98 -25.31
CA ALA A 229 25.71 31.91 -24.37
C ALA A 229 25.37 30.55 -23.73
N PHE A 230 25.41 30.51 -22.41
CA PHE A 230 24.68 29.52 -21.60
C PHE A 230 23.18 29.82 -21.68
N VAL A 231 22.41 28.93 -22.29
CA VAL A 231 20.96 28.96 -22.25
C VAL A 231 20.53 28.13 -21.01
N LEU A 232 20.16 28.83 -19.95
CA LEU A 232 19.41 28.27 -18.82
C LEU A 232 17.98 28.02 -19.31
N ILE A 233 17.59 26.73 -19.45
CA ILE A 233 16.20 26.35 -19.64
C ILE A 233 15.62 26.17 -18.25
N ALA A 234 15.00 27.23 -17.73
CA ALA A 234 14.09 27.12 -16.59
C ALA A 234 12.74 26.66 -17.12
N THR A 235 12.38 25.41 -16.84
CA THR A 235 11.04 24.87 -17.11
C THR A 235 10.11 25.35 -16.00
N VAL A 236 9.33 26.40 -16.27
CA VAL A 236 8.25 26.86 -15.39
C VAL A 236 7.02 26.01 -15.69
N PHE A 237 6.64 25.13 -14.77
CA PHE A 237 5.32 24.50 -14.77
C PHE A 237 4.31 25.54 -14.31
N VAL A 238 3.52 26.04 -15.26
CA VAL A 238 2.33 26.88 -14.97
C VAL A 238 1.15 25.94 -14.78
N GLY A 239 0.73 25.77 -13.52
CA GLY A 239 -0.52 25.10 -13.19
C GLY A 239 -1.72 25.86 -13.75
N LEU A 240 -2.50 25.22 -14.61
CA LEU A 240 -3.74 25.74 -15.14
C LEU A 240 -4.91 25.38 -14.21
N VAL A 241 -5.26 26.27 -13.30
CA VAL A 241 -6.50 26.20 -12.51
C VAL A 241 -7.67 26.58 -13.42
N VAL A 242 -8.47 25.62 -13.85
CA VAL A 242 -9.73 25.87 -14.55
C VAL A 242 -10.85 26.05 -13.52
N VAL A 243 -11.21 27.30 -13.24
CA VAL A 243 -12.40 27.63 -12.45
C VAL A 243 -13.64 27.56 -13.36
N PHE A 244 -14.47 26.52 -13.18
CA PHE A 244 -15.79 26.46 -13.78
C PHE A 244 -16.76 27.33 -13.01
N LEU A 245 -17.03 28.53 -13.52
CA LEU A 245 -18.17 29.36 -13.08
C LEU A 245 -19.45 28.85 -13.74
N SER A 246 -20.28 28.17 -12.95
CA SER A 246 -21.64 27.79 -13.29
C SER A 246 -22.53 29.03 -13.34
N THR A 247 -22.90 29.49 -14.53
CA THR A 247 -23.95 30.49 -14.70
C THR A 247 -25.32 29.83 -14.67
N ARG A 248 -26.05 30.11 -13.63
CA ARG A 248 -27.47 29.82 -13.45
C ARG A 248 -28.27 30.68 -14.41
N GLY A 249 -28.90 30.12 -15.41
CA GLY A 249 -29.89 30.76 -16.31
C GLY A 249 -31.28 30.25 -16.02
N SER A 250 -32.10 31.12 -15.47
CA SER A 250 -33.55 30.98 -15.25
C SER A 250 -34.31 31.03 -16.58
N ARG A 251 -35.17 30.04 -16.81
CA ARG A 251 -36.56 30.26 -17.35
C ARG A 251 -37.39 28.99 -17.20
#